data_119cc343cfccde27d56bf0c25fb95170
#
_entry.id   119cc343cfccde27d56bf0c25fb95170
#
_cell.length_a   1.000
_cell.length_b   1.000
_cell.length_c   1.000
_cell.angle_alpha   90.00
_cell.angle_beta   90.00
_cell.angle_gamma   90.00
#
_symmetry.space_group_name_H-M   'P 1'
#
loop_
_entity.id
_entity.type
_entity.pdbx_description
1 polymer ?
#
loop_
_entity_poly.entity_id
_entity_poly.type
_entity_poly.pdbx_seq_one_letter_code
_entity_poly.pdbx_strand_id
1 'polypeptide(L)'
;SSRNRSIGFVGMKEILVVGEDSLCCVLGEKLVATILPGWSLISPSIDRKGITNLIPAMPRFAKHAEFFRPVLCVADSDGRCAVELIREWRPSNAPETFMLRLAVNEAESWLLADRRAFSEALGVPLTRLPSSTDDLSDPKSVVLSLLAKSKVRLIRDEVVSRTDPNKRGSGYNLHLCNFVRQTWDA
;
A
#
# COMPACT_ATOMS: atom_id res chain seq x y z
N SER A 1 -24.45 47.29 -15.74
CA SER A 1 -23.57 46.26 -16.29
C SER A 1 -22.84 45.53 -15.18
N SER A 2 -23.52 44.58 -14.56
CA SER A 2 -23.03 43.78 -13.46
C SER A 2 -22.30 42.54 -14.07
N ARG A 3 -20.97 42.50 -13.98
CA ARG A 3 -20.21 41.33 -14.30
C ARG A 3 -20.24 40.40 -13.08
N ASN A 4 -21.09 39.39 -13.13
CA ASN A 4 -21.05 38.23 -12.25
C ASN A 4 -19.75 37.48 -12.54
N ARG A 5 -18.75 37.67 -11.68
CA ARG A 5 -17.59 36.79 -11.60
C ARG A 5 -18.04 35.55 -10.81
N SER A 6 -18.43 34.52 -11.51
CA SER A 6 -18.48 33.16 -10.96
C SER A 6 -17.06 32.79 -10.55
N ILE A 7 -16.74 32.92 -9.27
CA ILE A 7 -15.55 32.31 -8.69
C ILE A 7 -15.87 30.81 -8.71
N GLY A 8 -15.41 30.12 -9.76
CA GLY A 8 -15.44 28.69 -9.80
C GLY A 8 -14.62 28.16 -8.64
N PHE A 9 -15.28 27.64 -7.64
CA PHE A 9 -14.68 26.70 -6.69
C PHE A 9 -14.22 25.50 -7.54
N VAL A 10 -12.96 25.51 -7.90
CA VAL A 10 -12.28 24.28 -8.32
C VAL A 10 -12.26 23.41 -7.07
N GLY A 11 -13.27 22.56 -6.91
CA GLY A 11 -13.37 21.68 -5.78
C GLY A 11 -12.07 20.86 -5.70
N MET A 12 -11.32 21.01 -4.62
CA MET A 12 -10.11 20.25 -4.39
C MET A 12 -10.45 18.77 -4.54
N LYS A 13 -9.77 18.11 -5.49
CA LYS A 13 -9.92 16.66 -5.70
C LYS A 13 -9.14 15.98 -4.59
N GLU A 14 -9.85 15.47 -3.60
CA GLU A 14 -9.27 14.81 -2.42
C GLU A 14 -9.73 13.35 -2.36
N ILE A 15 -8.85 12.48 -1.89
CA ILE A 15 -9.10 11.06 -1.72
C ILE A 15 -8.57 10.59 -0.37
N LEU A 16 -9.34 9.73 0.30
CA LEU A 16 -8.95 9.07 1.53
C LEU A 16 -8.32 7.72 1.20
N VAL A 17 -7.13 7.45 1.75
CA VAL A 17 -6.49 6.13 1.69
C VAL A 17 -6.71 5.40 3.01
N VAL A 18 -7.13 4.15 2.92
CA VAL A 18 -7.32 3.23 4.05
C VAL A 18 -6.54 1.96 3.75
N GLY A 19 -5.65 1.57 4.64
CA GLY A 19 -4.84 0.36 4.48
C GLY A 19 -5.18 -0.69 5.53
N GLU A 20 -4.97 -1.94 5.18
CA GLU A 20 -4.97 -3.03 6.14
C GLU A 20 -3.93 -2.78 7.23
N ASP A 21 -2.73 -2.37 6.82
CA ASP A 21 -1.62 -1.96 7.67
C ASP A 21 -0.92 -0.70 7.14
N SER A 22 0.17 -0.30 7.78
CA SER A 22 0.92 0.90 7.41
C SER A 22 1.56 0.80 6.02
N LEU A 23 2.02 -0.38 5.60
CA LEU A 23 2.60 -0.58 4.27
C LEU A 23 1.54 -0.43 3.18
N CYS A 24 0.36 -1.04 3.38
CA CYS A 24 -0.79 -0.87 2.49
C CYS A 24 -1.22 0.59 2.38
N CYS A 25 -1.21 1.36 3.48
CA CYS A 25 -1.47 2.80 3.45
C CYS A 25 -0.50 3.54 2.54
N VAL A 26 0.80 3.35 2.75
CA VAL A 26 1.84 4.07 1.98
C VAL A 26 1.83 3.68 0.51
N LEU A 27 1.60 2.42 0.19
CA LEU A 27 1.40 1.98 -1.20
C LEU A 27 0.19 2.66 -1.84
N GLY A 28 -0.92 2.75 -1.13
CA GLY A 28 -2.12 3.47 -1.59
C GLY A 28 -1.85 4.96 -1.83
N GLU A 29 -1.12 5.63 -0.93
CA GLU A 29 -0.70 7.02 -1.09
C GLU A 29 0.16 7.21 -2.35
N LYS A 30 1.11 6.32 -2.58
CA LYS A 30 2.00 6.36 -3.74
C LYS A 30 1.23 6.11 -5.04
N LEU A 31 0.30 5.14 -5.06
CA LEU A 31 -0.56 4.90 -6.21
C LEU A 31 -1.39 6.14 -6.56
N VAL A 32 -1.98 6.82 -5.56
CA VAL A 32 -2.72 8.07 -5.79
C VAL A 32 -1.81 9.13 -6.41
N ALA A 33 -0.64 9.34 -5.85
CA ALA A 33 0.32 10.35 -6.35
C ALA A 33 0.76 10.08 -7.80
N THR A 34 0.90 8.81 -8.17
CA THR A 34 1.36 8.39 -9.51
C THR A 34 0.23 8.40 -10.54
N ILE A 35 -0.94 7.85 -10.18
CA ILE A 35 -2.03 7.57 -11.14
C ILE A 35 -3.02 8.72 -11.22
N LEU A 36 -3.17 9.51 -10.16
CA LEU A 36 -4.13 10.61 -10.07
C LEU A 36 -3.42 11.96 -9.88
N PRO A 37 -2.67 12.44 -10.88
CA PRO A 37 -1.99 13.73 -10.78
C PRO A 37 -3.02 14.85 -10.54
N GLY A 38 -2.72 15.74 -9.59
CA GLY A 38 -3.62 16.83 -9.20
C GLY A 38 -4.70 16.45 -8.16
N TRP A 39 -4.69 15.21 -7.67
CA TRP A 39 -5.46 14.83 -6.48
C TRP A 39 -4.62 15.00 -5.22
N SER A 40 -5.26 15.41 -4.14
CA SER A 40 -4.65 15.52 -2.81
C SER A 40 -5.09 14.38 -1.92
N LEU A 41 -4.19 13.95 -1.04
CA LEU A 41 -4.50 12.95 -0.03
C LEU A 41 -5.16 13.61 1.18
N ILE A 42 -6.24 13.00 1.67
CA ILE A 42 -6.77 13.31 3.00
C ILE A 42 -5.81 12.68 4.02
N SER A 43 -5.15 13.51 4.79
CA SER A 43 -4.12 13.07 5.76
C SER A 43 -4.66 13.14 7.19
N PRO A 44 -4.28 12.18 8.04
CA PRO A 44 -3.50 10.99 7.73
C PRO A 44 -4.32 9.89 7.05
N SER A 45 -3.65 8.99 6.30
CA SER A 45 -4.25 7.73 5.86
C SER A 45 -4.61 6.85 7.05
N ILE A 46 -5.62 6.01 6.91
CA ILE A 46 -6.15 5.22 8.02
C ILE A 46 -5.59 3.81 7.97
N ASP A 47 -4.68 3.50 8.88
CA ASP A 47 -4.18 2.15 9.14
C ASP A 47 -5.16 1.39 10.05
N ARG A 48 -5.77 0.31 9.53
CA ARG A 48 -6.77 -0.48 10.25
C ARG A 48 -6.19 -1.53 11.19
N LYS A 49 -4.87 -1.71 11.19
CA LYS A 49 -4.18 -2.68 12.06
C LYS A 49 -4.65 -4.12 11.85
N GLY A 50 -4.86 -4.50 10.59
CA GLY A 50 -5.19 -5.85 10.16
C GLY A 50 -6.54 -5.99 9.47
N ILE A 51 -6.65 -7.08 8.70
CA ILE A 51 -7.81 -7.38 7.85
C ILE A 51 -9.10 -7.57 8.68
N THR A 52 -8.98 -8.12 9.88
CA THR A 52 -10.12 -8.34 10.80
C THR A 52 -10.76 -7.04 11.26
N ASN A 53 -10.03 -5.92 11.22
CA ASN A 53 -10.54 -4.59 11.52
C ASN A 53 -10.94 -3.83 10.24
N LEU A 54 -10.32 -4.14 9.11
CA LEU A 54 -10.61 -3.47 7.84
C LEU A 54 -11.97 -3.91 7.28
N ILE A 55 -12.21 -5.21 7.16
CA ILE A 55 -13.45 -5.74 6.53
C ILE A 55 -14.71 -5.18 7.20
N PRO A 56 -14.88 -5.25 8.54
CA PRO A 56 -16.08 -4.70 9.19
C PRO A 56 -16.24 -3.19 9.05
N ALA A 57 -15.15 -2.47 8.75
CA ALA A 57 -15.18 -1.02 8.57
C ALA A 57 -15.52 -0.59 7.13
N MET A 58 -15.41 -1.49 6.14
CA MET A 58 -15.64 -1.16 4.72
C MET A 58 -17.02 -0.54 4.45
N PRO A 59 -18.14 -0.99 5.03
CA PRO A 59 -19.44 -0.35 4.82
C PRO A 59 -19.46 1.13 5.23
N ARG A 60 -18.75 1.50 6.30
CA ARG A 60 -18.61 2.91 6.72
C ARG A 60 -17.78 3.72 5.73
N PHE A 61 -16.71 3.16 5.21
CA PHE A 61 -15.89 3.82 4.19
C PHE A 61 -16.62 3.93 2.85
N ALA A 62 -17.46 2.96 2.49
CA ALA A 62 -18.32 3.06 1.32
C ALA A 62 -19.34 4.22 1.45
N LYS A 63 -19.96 4.39 2.62
CA LYS A 63 -20.79 5.57 2.90
C LYS A 63 -20.02 6.88 2.84
N HIS A 64 -18.80 6.91 3.36
CA HIS A 64 -17.94 8.08 3.24
C HIS A 64 -17.66 8.40 1.76
N ALA A 65 -17.40 7.37 0.93
CA ALA A 65 -17.16 7.54 -0.49
C ALA A 65 -18.40 8.05 -1.24
N GLU A 66 -19.60 7.69 -0.79
CA GLU A 66 -20.87 8.14 -1.37
C GLU A 66 -21.18 9.62 -1.08
N PHE A 67 -20.96 10.05 0.16
CA PHE A 67 -21.46 11.36 0.61
C PHE A 67 -20.38 12.43 0.77
N PHE A 68 -19.10 12.05 0.80
CA PHE A 68 -18.03 13.01 1.11
C PHE A 68 -16.90 13.01 0.07
N ARG A 69 -16.02 12.04 0.09
CA ARG A 69 -14.82 11.97 -0.74
C ARG A 69 -14.52 10.53 -1.15
N PRO A 70 -13.99 10.30 -2.34
CA PRO A 70 -13.52 8.97 -2.77
C PRO A 70 -12.62 8.30 -1.73
N VAL A 71 -12.70 6.98 -1.67
CA VAL A 71 -11.90 6.16 -0.75
C VAL A 71 -11.18 5.08 -1.54
N LEU A 72 -9.88 4.94 -1.32
CA LEU A 72 -9.07 3.83 -1.78
C LEU A 72 -8.70 2.95 -0.59
N CYS A 73 -9.24 1.73 -0.55
CA CYS A 73 -8.83 0.69 0.39
C CYS A 73 -7.77 -0.21 -0.24
N VAL A 74 -6.68 -0.49 0.50
CA VAL A 74 -5.60 -1.39 0.07
C VAL A 74 -5.41 -2.49 1.12
N ALA A 75 -5.37 -3.74 0.67
CA ALA A 75 -5.16 -4.90 1.52
C ALA A 75 -4.40 -6.02 0.78
N ASP A 76 -3.93 -7.01 1.53
CA ASP A 76 -3.31 -8.21 1.01
C ASP A 76 -4.36 -9.27 0.63
N SER A 77 -4.08 -10.08 -0.38
CA SER A 77 -4.94 -11.22 -0.73
C SER A 77 -4.57 -12.51 0.01
N ASP A 78 -3.39 -12.55 0.62
CA ASP A 78 -2.88 -13.71 1.39
C ASP A 78 -3.03 -15.04 0.65
N GLY A 79 -2.68 -15.06 -0.64
CA GLY A 79 -2.73 -16.24 -1.49
C GLY A 79 -4.13 -16.63 -1.97
N ARG A 80 -5.17 -15.88 -1.63
CA ARG A 80 -6.53 -16.08 -2.14
C ARG A 80 -6.75 -15.34 -3.46
N CYS A 81 -7.74 -15.77 -4.23
CA CYS A 81 -8.11 -15.11 -5.47
C CYS A 81 -8.63 -13.68 -5.21
N ALA A 82 -7.92 -12.67 -5.71
CA ALA A 82 -8.28 -11.27 -5.50
C ALA A 82 -9.67 -10.92 -6.04
N VAL A 83 -10.11 -11.54 -7.14
CA VAL A 83 -11.45 -11.32 -7.71
C VAL A 83 -12.55 -11.83 -6.77
N GLU A 84 -12.33 -13.00 -6.17
CA GLU A 84 -13.28 -13.57 -5.19
C GLU A 84 -13.33 -12.73 -3.92
N LEU A 85 -12.16 -12.30 -3.42
CA LEU A 85 -12.08 -11.45 -2.24
C LEU A 85 -12.77 -10.09 -2.45
N ILE A 86 -12.59 -9.48 -3.62
CA ILE A 86 -13.30 -8.22 -3.93
C ILE A 86 -14.81 -8.43 -3.91
N ARG A 87 -15.30 -9.53 -4.44
CA ARG A 87 -16.74 -9.86 -4.39
C ARG A 87 -17.24 -10.11 -2.98
N GLU A 88 -16.41 -10.75 -2.13
CA GLU A 88 -16.74 -11.08 -0.75
C GLU A 88 -16.70 -9.84 0.16
N TRP A 89 -15.68 -9.00 0.03
CA TRP A 89 -15.39 -7.92 0.98
C TRP A 89 -16.00 -6.58 0.60
N ARG A 90 -16.09 -6.30 -0.70
CA ARG A 90 -16.66 -5.02 -1.14
C ARG A 90 -18.15 -4.97 -0.82
N PRO A 91 -18.62 -3.94 -0.08
CA PRO A 91 -20.06 -3.81 0.19
C PRO A 91 -20.87 -3.79 -1.11
N SER A 92 -21.98 -4.53 -1.15
CA SER A 92 -22.80 -4.72 -2.37
C SER A 92 -23.36 -3.41 -2.95
N ASN A 93 -23.60 -2.43 -2.09
CA ASN A 93 -24.12 -1.10 -2.44
C ASN A 93 -23.04 -0.02 -2.47
N ALA A 94 -21.76 -0.40 -2.46
CA ALA A 94 -20.67 0.58 -2.48
C ALA A 94 -20.65 1.34 -3.82
N PRO A 95 -20.49 2.68 -3.79
CA PRO A 95 -20.39 3.50 -5.00
C PRO A 95 -19.09 3.23 -5.76
N GLU A 96 -18.99 3.67 -7.01
CA GLU A 96 -17.76 3.56 -7.81
C GLU A 96 -16.58 4.32 -7.19
N THR A 97 -16.88 5.37 -6.43
CA THR A 97 -15.90 6.16 -5.66
C THR A 97 -15.29 5.41 -4.47
N PHE A 98 -15.82 4.23 -4.11
CA PHE A 98 -15.20 3.30 -3.18
C PHE A 98 -14.42 2.24 -3.94
N MET A 99 -13.11 2.34 -3.89
CA MET A 99 -12.19 1.46 -4.60
C MET A 99 -11.51 0.52 -3.60
N LEU A 100 -11.59 -0.79 -3.87
CA LEU A 100 -10.82 -1.81 -3.16
C LEU A 100 -9.75 -2.36 -4.09
N ARG A 101 -8.50 -2.35 -3.64
CA ARG A 101 -7.35 -2.91 -4.36
C ARG A 101 -6.65 -3.92 -3.47
N LEU A 102 -6.33 -5.05 -4.04
CA LEU A 102 -5.66 -6.14 -3.34
C LEU A 102 -4.29 -6.38 -3.97
N ALA A 103 -3.27 -6.38 -3.14
CA ALA A 103 -1.97 -6.89 -3.52
C ALA A 103 -2.08 -8.42 -3.67
N VAL A 104 -1.72 -8.93 -4.83
CA VAL A 104 -1.73 -10.37 -5.08
C VAL A 104 -0.67 -11.01 -4.19
N ASN A 105 -1.10 -11.98 -3.40
CA ASN A 105 -0.41 -12.55 -2.27
C ASN A 105 -0.22 -11.51 -1.15
N GLU A 106 0.79 -10.67 -1.22
CA GLU A 106 1.12 -9.68 -0.18
C GLU A 106 1.67 -8.38 -0.80
N ALA A 107 1.57 -7.28 -0.06
CA ALA A 107 2.08 -5.96 -0.46
C ALA A 107 3.58 -5.99 -0.82
N GLU A 108 4.34 -6.88 -0.20
CA GLU A 108 5.77 -7.07 -0.46
C GLU A 108 6.07 -7.48 -1.91
N SER A 109 5.15 -8.15 -2.60
CA SER A 109 5.30 -8.47 -4.03
C SER A 109 5.40 -7.20 -4.89
N TRP A 110 4.64 -6.16 -4.54
CA TRP A 110 4.71 -4.87 -5.24
C TRP A 110 6.06 -4.17 -5.02
N LEU A 111 6.61 -4.25 -3.79
CA LEU A 111 7.93 -3.69 -3.51
C LEU A 111 9.03 -4.36 -4.35
N LEU A 112 8.96 -5.69 -4.47
CA LEU A 112 9.91 -6.49 -5.24
C LEU A 112 9.80 -6.28 -6.75
N ALA A 113 8.64 -5.79 -7.25
CA ALA A 113 8.43 -5.53 -8.67
C ALA A 113 9.36 -4.43 -9.19
N ASP A 114 9.61 -3.38 -8.41
CA ASP A 114 10.65 -2.38 -8.71
C ASP A 114 12.02 -2.87 -8.24
N ARG A 115 12.56 -3.86 -8.98
CA ARG A 115 13.80 -4.55 -8.64
C ARG A 115 15.00 -3.62 -8.50
N ARG A 116 15.09 -2.59 -9.34
CA ARG A 116 16.21 -1.64 -9.33
C ARG A 116 16.15 -0.77 -8.09
N ALA A 117 15.03 -0.13 -7.83
CA ALA A 117 14.86 0.71 -6.65
C ALA A 117 15.06 -0.10 -5.36
N PHE A 118 14.51 -1.32 -5.29
CA PHE A 118 14.69 -2.22 -4.15
C PHE A 118 16.18 -2.55 -3.93
N SER A 119 16.89 -2.91 -4.99
CA SER A 119 18.32 -3.23 -4.94
C SER A 119 19.15 -2.06 -4.41
N GLU A 120 18.96 -0.87 -4.99
CA GLU A 120 19.75 0.32 -4.70
C GLU A 120 19.45 0.88 -3.31
N ALA A 121 18.17 1.05 -2.97
CA ALA A 121 17.77 1.66 -1.70
C ALA A 121 17.97 0.74 -0.49
N LEU A 122 17.75 -0.56 -0.67
CA LEU A 122 17.80 -1.52 0.44
C LEU A 122 19.10 -2.34 0.49
N GLY A 123 20.04 -2.06 -0.39
CA GLY A 123 21.38 -2.66 -0.37
C GLY A 123 21.41 -4.17 -0.65
N VAL A 124 20.51 -4.65 -1.51
CA VAL A 124 20.45 -6.05 -1.92
C VAL A 124 20.94 -6.20 -3.35
N PRO A 125 21.86 -7.13 -3.67
CA PRO A 125 22.29 -7.33 -5.04
C PRO A 125 21.13 -7.67 -5.98
N LEU A 126 21.06 -6.99 -7.13
CA LEU A 126 19.98 -7.17 -8.12
C LEU A 126 19.86 -8.63 -8.59
N THR A 127 20.97 -9.36 -8.63
CA THR A 127 21.02 -10.78 -9.01
C THR A 127 20.34 -11.72 -8.02
N ARG A 128 20.07 -11.26 -6.80
CA ARG A 128 19.37 -12.05 -5.78
C ARG A 128 17.86 -11.82 -5.79
N LEU A 129 17.40 -10.77 -6.47
CA LEU A 129 15.99 -10.46 -6.55
C LEU A 129 15.28 -11.42 -7.52
N PRO A 130 14.05 -11.85 -7.20
CA PRO A 130 13.28 -12.71 -8.10
C PRO A 130 13.05 -12.01 -9.43
N SER A 131 13.00 -12.79 -10.51
CA SER A 131 12.71 -12.30 -11.86
C SER A 131 11.23 -12.02 -12.09
N SER A 132 10.36 -12.78 -11.40
CA SER A 132 8.91 -12.60 -11.37
C SER A 132 8.45 -12.52 -9.91
N THR A 133 7.52 -11.65 -9.63
CA THR A 133 6.94 -11.45 -8.29
C THR A 133 5.55 -12.04 -8.16
N ASP A 134 4.86 -12.27 -9.28
CA ASP A 134 3.46 -12.74 -9.28
C ASP A 134 3.35 -14.21 -8.84
N ASP A 135 4.43 -14.99 -9.01
CA ASP A 135 4.46 -16.41 -8.66
C ASP A 135 4.99 -16.68 -7.24
N LEU A 136 5.31 -15.64 -6.48
CA LEU A 136 5.82 -15.79 -5.12
C LEU A 136 4.68 -16.21 -4.18
N SER A 137 4.81 -17.37 -3.55
CA SER A 137 3.82 -17.85 -2.57
C SER A 137 3.90 -17.11 -1.23
N ASP A 138 5.08 -16.62 -0.85
CA ASP A 138 5.34 -15.90 0.40
C ASP A 138 6.32 -14.75 0.16
N PRO A 139 5.86 -13.62 -0.42
CA PRO A 139 6.69 -12.45 -0.69
C PRO A 139 7.35 -11.87 0.55
N LYS A 140 6.67 -11.89 1.69
CA LYS A 140 7.19 -11.40 2.97
C LYS A 140 8.42 -12.16 3.43
N SER A 141 8.39 -13.49 3.38
CA SER A 141 9.56 -14.33 3.66
C SER A 141 10.71 -14.06 2.70
N VAL A 142 10.41 -13.82 1.42
CA VAL A 142 11.43 -13.46 0.43
C VAL A 142 12.08 -12.13 0.81
N VAL A 143 11.29 -11.10 1.11
CA VAL A 143 11.80 -9.79 1.55
C VAL A 143 12.66 -9.94 2.81
N LEU A 144 12.19 -10.64 3.84
CA LEU A 144 12.97 -10.87 5.06
C LEU A 144 14.31 -11.54 4.78
N SER A 145 14.33 -12.59 3.95
CA SER A 145 15.56 -13.32 3.60
C SER A 145 16.57 -12.46 2.81
N LEU A 146 16.07 -11.60 1.95
CA LEU A 146 16.90 -10.65 1.19
C LEU A 146 17.48 -9.58 2.11
N LEU A 147 16.67 -8.97 2.96
CA LEU A 147 17.08 -7.87 3.83
C LEU A 147 17.96 -8.33 4.98
N ALA A 148 17.85 -9.57 5.44
CA ALA A 148 18.80 -10.19 6.37
C ALA A 148 20.24 -10.20 5.84
N LYS A 149 20.41 -10.11 4.53
CA LYS A 149 21.71 -10.10 3.83
C LYS A 149 22.01 -8.74 3.17
N SER A 150 21.30 -7.70 3.54
CA SER A 150 21.52 -6.34 3.05
C SER A 150 22.94 -5.88 3.37
N LYS A 151 23.54 -5.13 2.42
CA LYS A 151 24.83 -4.43 2.65
C LYS A 151 24.66 -3.27 3.62
N VAL A 152 23.45 -2.73 3.76
CA VAL A 152 23.13 -1.65 4.70
C VAL A 152 22.91 -2.24 6.08
N ARG A 153 23.85 -1.99 6.98
CA ARG A 153 23.82 -2.57 8.34
C ARG A 153 22.54 -2.26 9.09
N LEU A 154 22.08 -1.02 9.06
CA LEU A 154 20.88 -0.58 9.77
C LEU A 154 19.63 -1.38 9.32
N ILE A 155 19.47 -1.58 8.01
CA ILE A 155 18.37 -2.38 7.46
C ILE A 155 18.48 -3.81 7.94
N ARG A 156 19.64 -4.43 7.84
CA ARG A 156 19.87 -5.80 8.27
C ARG A 156 19.58 -6.01 9.76
N ASP A 157 19.94 -5.03 10.59
CA ASP A 157 19.83 -5.13 12.05
C ASP A 157 18.42 -4.81 12.57
N GLU A 158 17.61 -4.05 11.83
CA GLU A 158 16.29 -3.57 12.26
C GLU A 158 15.10 -4.22 11.55
N VAL A 159 15.27 -4.64 10.30
CA VAL A 159 14.17 -5.18 9.49
C VAL A 159 13.83 -6.61 9.88
N VAL A 160 14.82 -7.38 10.29
CA VAL A 160 14.67 -8.79 10.69
C VAL A 160 14.78 -8.91 12.19
N SER A 161 13.94 -9.77 12.79
CA SER A 161 14.01 -10.03 14.22
C SER A 161 15.38 -10.62 14.62
N ARG A 162 15.94 -10.13 15.71
CA ARG A 162 17.22 -10.64 16.26
C ARG A 162 17.11 -12.05 16.83
N THR A 163 15.92 -12.47 17.21
CA THR A 163 15.67 -13.78 17.83
C THR A 163 15.14 -14.82 16.87
N ASP A 164 14.53 -14.37 15.76
CA ASP A 164 13.95 -15.26 14.74
C ASP A 164 14.08 -14.61 13.35
N PRO A 165 14.97 -15.15 12.48
CA PRO A 165 15.22 -14.58 11.17
C PRO A 165 14.01 -14.65 10.21
N ASN A 166 12.98 -15.43 10.56
CA ASN A 166 11.75 -15.54 9.79
C ASN A 166 10.67 -14.52 10.23
N LYS A 167 10.98 -13.70 11.23
CA LYS A 167 10.06 -12.70 11.75
C LYS A 167 10.54 -11.29 11.51
N ARG A 168 9.57 -10.38 11.41
CA ARG A 168 9.82 -8.94 11.27
C ARG A 168 10.49 -8.39 12.53
N GLY A 169 11.51 -7.56 12.32
CA GLY A 169 12.11 -6.73 13.37
C GLY A 169 11.29 -5.46 13.63
N SER A 170 11.70 -4.70 14.61
CA SER A 170 11.03 -3.45 15.03
C SER A 170 11.03 -2.36 13.95
N GLY A 171 12.03 -2.34 13.08
CA GLY A 171 12.18 -1.38 11.99
C GLY A 171 11.54 -1.80 10.66
N TYR A 172 10.93 -2.98 10.56
CA TYR A 172 10.39 -3.51 9.31
C TYR A 172 9.45 -2.51 8.60
N ASN A 173 8.39 -2.10 9.27
CA ASN A 173 7.42 -1.18 8.68
C ASN A 173 8.05 0.19 8.38
N LEU A 174 8.91 0.70 9.27
CA LEU A 174 9.58 1.99 9.08
C LEU A 174 10.41 2.01 7.81
N HIS A 175 11.29 1.04 7.64
CA HIS A 175 12.20 0.99 6.48
C HIS A 175 11.45 0.72 5.17
N LEU A 176 10.48 -0.17 5.15
CA LEU A 176 9.71 -0.45 3.94
C LEU A 176 8.78 0.71 3.57
N CYS A 177 8.12 1.35 4.52
CA CYS A 177 7.32 2.55 4.25
C CYS A 177 8.19 3.71 3.73
N ASN A 178 9.38 3.92 4.29
CA ASN A 178 10.31 4.92 3.80
C ASN A 178 10.78 4.60 2.37
N PHE A 179 11.09 3.34 2.08
CA PHE A 179 11.43 2.90 0.73
C PHE A 179 10.32 3.25 -0.27
N VAL A 180 9.06 2.93 0.05
CA VAL A 180 7.91 3.25 -0.82
C VAL A 180 7.78 4.76 -1.03
N ARG A 181 7.86 5.55 0.03
CA ARG A 181 7.69 7.01 -0.06
C ARG A 181 8.78 7.69 -0.87
N GLN A 182 10.03 7.23 -0.73
CA GLN A 182 11.19 7.94 -1.26
C GLN A 182 11.66 7.43 -2.61
N THR A 183 11.50 6.13 -2.90
CA THR A 183 12.24 5.49 -3.98
C THR A 183 11.38 4.62 -4.88
N TRP A 184 10.45 3.84 -4.32
CA TRP A 184 9.62 2.91 -5.09
C TRP A 184 8.75 3.65 -6.10
N ASP A 185 8.66 3.10 -7.32
CA ASP A 185 7.81 3.60 -8.41
C ASP A 185 6.73 2.56 -8.75
N ALA A 186 5.48 3.04 -8.99
CA ALA A 186 4.31 2.19 -9.20
C ALA A 186 4.09 1.83 -10.68
#